data_6efd0203512123063d2f30e0944551aa
#
_entry.id   6efd0203512123063d2f30e0944551aa
#
_cell.length_a   1.000
_cell.length_b   1.000
_cell.length_c   1.000
_cell.angle_alpha   90.00
_cell.angle_beta   90.00
_cell.angle_gamma   90.00
#
_symmetry.space_group_name_H-M   'P 1'
#
loop_
_entity.id
_entity.type
_entity.pdbx_description
1 polymer ?
#
loop_
_entity_poly.entity_id
_entity_poly.type
_entity_poly.pdbx_seq_one_letter_code
_entity_poly.pdbx_strand_id
1 'polypeptide(L)'
;GDSPTEPTTSGTSGASLPATDDTGMSDTLPKFDVLDTGDVITTGAPDMGCKKVDFLFVIDNSASMEDNQAALIASFPGFIDTIEQTLSASNDYQIMVVDTDDDGRCKKPCDTNSSDYTDFCAIVKPNACNAKLDACDTTRGAGVVHPVGLYSSNVVCPITGGNRYMLPAEPDLQSTFACVARVGTAGNPSERPMNGMTEALSSTINAPGGCNAGFLRDDAILVITFISDDPNYEDKGTPQEWYDAVLASKQGNKDAIVVAGLIPQPAMGCADNGDPGAPKGSHWAEFIAMWGDHGLSGSVCEADYSPFFTQAVAIIDDACDNFVPPG
;
A
#
# COMPACT_ATOMS: atom_id res chain seq x y z
N GLY A 1 -53.50 -29.85 4.90
CA GLY A 1 -54.66 -29.04 5.33
C GLY A 1 -54.28 -27.58 5.29
N ASP A 2 -54.83 -26.98 4.34
CA ASP A 2 -55.55 -25.71 4.20
C ASP A 2 -54.73 -24.39 4.18
N SER A 3 -54.53 -23.88 3.01
CA SER A 3 -54.84 -22.48 2.67
C SER A 3 -56.35 -22.28 2.63
N PRO A 4 -56.98 -21.10 2.69
CA PRO A 4 -56.68 -19.85 1.96
C PRO A 4 -57.07 -18.57 2.76
N THR A 5 -56.85 -17.37 2.31
CA THR A 5 -57.68 -16.46 1.50
C THR A 5 -57.19 -15.01 1.64
N GLU A 6 -57.07 -14.36 0.51
CA GLU A 6 -57.16 -12.88 0.39
C GLU A 6 -58.60 -12.41 0.63
N PRO A 7 -58.81 -11.11 0.89
CA PRO A 7 -59.56 -10.34 -0.10
C PRO A 7 -59.09 -8.92 -0.39
N THR A 8 -59.25 -8.59 -1.63
CA THR A 8 -59.35 -7.27 -2.32
C THR A 8 -60.41 -6.34 -1.73
N THR A 9 -60.20 -5.02 -1.88
CA THR A 9 -61.09 -3.97 -2.45
C THR A 9 -60.43 -2.59 -2.32
N SER A 10 -60.13 -1.90 -3.37
CA SER A 10 -60.81 -0.89 -4.18
C SER A 10 -61.40 0.30 -3.40
N GLY A 11 -60.96 1.54 -3.76
CA GLY A 11 -61.57 2.78 -3.35
C GLY A 11 -60.92 3.99 -4.01
N THR A 12 -61.41 4.35 -5.19
CA THR A 12 -61.24 5.62 -5.91
C THR A 12 -61.90 6.81 -5.23
N SER A 13 -61.27 8.00 -5.38
CA SER A 13 -61.93 9.35 -5.53
C SER A 13 -60.80 10.39 -5.44
N GLY A 14 -60.41 11.21 -6.35
CA GLY A 14 -61.13 12.05 -7.26
C GLY A 14 -61.49 13.38 -6.59
N ALA A 15 -60.63 14.42 -6.67
CA ALA A 15 -61.10 15.80 -6.54
C ALA A 15 -60.23 16.77 -7.33
N SER A 16 -60.85 17.48 -8.22
CA SER A 16 -60.37 18.44 -9.18
C SER A 16 -60.06 19.79 -8.53
N LEU A 17 -59.25 20.57 -9.25
CA LEU A 17 -58.85 21.97 -9.11
C LEU A 17 -60.03 22.95 -9.08
N PRO A 18 -59.75 24.21 -8.68
CA PRO A 18 -60.05 25.28 -9.63
C PRO A 18 -58.88 26.21 -9.90
N ALA A 19 -58.85 26.66 -11.13
CA ALA A 19 -58.04 27.76 -11.65
C ALA A 19 -58.68 29.11 -11.24
N THR A 20 -57.85 30.10 -10.90
CA THR A 20 -58.21 31.51 -10.99
C THR A 20 -57.01 32.33 -11.46
N ASP A 21 -57.16 32.82 -12.58
CA ASP A 21 -57.04 34.17 -13.19
C ASP A 21 -55.86 35.06 -12.81
N ASP A 22 -55.22 35.40 -13.85
CA ASP A 22 -54.45 36.52 -14.37
C ASP A 22 -54.67 37.89 -13.69
N THR A 23 -53.59 38.51 -13.22
CA THR A 23 -53.42 39.96 -13.26
C THR A 23 -51.94 40.27 -13.44
N GLY A 24 -51.68 40.89 -14.60
CA GLY A 24 -50.35 41.33 -14.97
C GLY A 24 -49.77 42.40 -14.05
N MET A 25 -48.48 42.27 -13.81
CA MET A 25 -47.65 43.40 -13.36
C MET A 25 -46.31 43.32 -14.09
N SER A 26 -46.14 44.31 -14.94
CA SER A 26 -44.91 44.66 -15.64
C SER A 26 -43.89 45.11 -14.59
N ASP A 27 -42.84 44.30 -14.36
CA ASP A 27 -41.65 44.75 -13.66
C ASP A 27 -40.43 44.65 -14.57
N THR A 28 -40.00 45.85 -14.94
CA THR A 28 -38.74 46.09 -15.62
C THR A 28 -37.59 45.76 -14.69
N LEU A 29 -36.96 44.60 -14.92
CA LEU A 29 -35.68 44.26 -14.36
C LEU A 29 -34.59 45.15 -14.95
N PRO A 30 -33.69 45.73 -14.17
CA PRO A 30 -32.57 46.49 -14.70
C PRO A 30 -31.65 45.56 -15.51
N LYS A 31 -31.40 45.96 -16.76
CA LYS A 31 -30.34 45.42 -17.57
C LYS A 31 -29.01 45.72 -16.88
N PHE A 32 -28.35 44.68 -16.39
CA PHE A 32 -26.93 44.78 -16.10
C PHE A 32 -26.20 44.80 -17.44
N ASP A 33 -25.60 45.92 -17.77
CA ASP A 33 -24.63 46.04 -18.83
C ASP A 33 -23.44 45.14 -18.44
N VAL A 34 -23.25 44.05 -19.20
CA VAL A 34 -22.02 43.28 -19.14
C VAL A 34 -20.95 44.14 -19.79
N LEU A 35 -20.16 44.79 -18.97
CA LEU A 35 -18.86 45.31 -19.40
C LEU A 35 -17.98 44.08 -19.79
N ASP A 36 -17.84 43.91 -21.07
CA ASP A 36 -16.82 43.05 -21.70
C ASP A 36 -15.44 43.66 -21.35
N THR A 37 -14.84 43.21 -20.28
CA THR A 37 -13.41 43.35 -20.07
C THR A 37 -12.86 41.99 -19.77
N GLY A 38 -12.16 41.48 -20.77
CA GLY A 38 -11.38 40.24 -20.67
C GLY A 38 -10.46 40.21 -19.45
N ASP A 39 -10.29 39.07 -19.00
CA ASP A 39 -9.52 38.44 -17.95
C ASP A 39 -10.43 37.93 -16.81
N VAL A 40 -11.18 36.86 -17.12
CA VAL A 40 -11.52 35.90 -16.09
C VAL A 40 -10.17 35.26 -15.71
N ILE A 41 -9.53 35.82 -14.68
CA ILE A 41 -8.58 35.04 -13.90
C ILE A 41 -9.46 33.97 -13.25
N THR A 42 -9.59 32.85 -13.90
CA THR A 42 -9.91 31.62 -13.21
C THR A 42 -8.73 31.35 -12.30
N THR A 43 -8.80 31.90 -11.07
CA THR A 43 -8.12 31.28 -9.95
C THR A 43 -8.76 29.90 -9.87
N GLY A 44 -8.20 28.96 -10.65
CA GLY A 44 -8.59 27.57 -10.55
C GLY A 44 -8.49 27.21 -9.07
N ALA A 45 -9.58 26.74 -8.48
CA ALA A 45 -9.46 26.05 -7.22
C ALA A 45 -8.32 25.03 -7.41
N PRO A 46 -7.40 24.90 -6.46
CA PRO A 46 -6.37 23.88 -6.58
C PRO A 46 -7.08 22.57 -6.95
N ASP A 47 -6.49 21.86 -7.90
CA ASP A 47 -7.02 20.59 -8.40
C ASP A 47 -6.96 19.61 -7.21
N MET A 48 -8.01 19.58 -6.41
CA MET A 48 -8.11 18.77 -5.19
C MET A 48 -8.26 17.32 -5.60
N GLY A 49 -7.63 16.43 -4.85
CA GLY A 49 -7.68 14.99 -5.09
C GLY A 49 -6.40 14.44 -5.70
N CYS A 50 -6.07 13.20 -5.34
CA CYS A 50 -4.89 12.57 -5.90
C CYS A 50 -5.15 12.00 -7.28
N LYS A 51 -4.23 12.27 -8.20
CA LYS A 51 -4.17 11.65 -9.52
C LYS A 51 -3.18 10.51 -9.57
N LYS A 52 -2.30 10.43 -8.57
CA LYS A 52 -1.19 9.49 -8.52
C LYS A 52 -1.05 8.89 -7.11
N VAL A 53 -0.76 7.60 -7.07
CA VAL A 53 -0.52 6.88 -5.81
C VAL A 53 0.71 5.98 -5.96
N ASP A 54 1.64 6.07 -5.02
CA ASP A 54 2.82 5.22 -4.92
C ASP A 54 2.62 4.23 -3.76
N PHE A 55 2.46 2.94 -4.07
CA PHE A 55 2.29 1.87 -3.09
C PHE A 55 3.64 1.21 -2.80
N LEU A 56 4.08 1.29 -1.56
CA LEU A 56 5.26 0.58 -1.05
C LEU A 56 4.82 -0.55 -0.13
N PHE A 57 5.06 -1.78 -0.53
CA PHE A 57 4.89 -2.97 0.31
C PHE A 57 6.26 -3.38 0.87
N VAL A 58 6.37 -3.43 2.21
CA VAL A 58 7.55 -3.91 2.93
C VAL A 58 7.19 -5.26 3.53
N ILE A 59 7.79 -6.32 3.02
CA ILE A 59 7.41 -7.70 3.36
C ILE A 59 8.55 -8.38 4.08
N ASP A 60 8.28 -8.79 5.31
CA ASP A 60 9.17 -9.64 6.10
C ASP A 60 9.39 -10.98 5.40
N ASN A 61 10.66 -11.42 5.34
CA ASN A 61 11.09 -12.66 4.72
C ASN A 61 11.71 -13.66 5.73
N SER A 62 11.36 -13.53 7.02
CA SER A 62 11.69 -14.50 8.06
C SER A 62 11.01 -15.86 7.87
N ALA A 63 11.47 -16.85 8.60
CA ALA A 63 11.05 -18.24 8.42
C ALA A 63 9.56 -18.51 8.71
N SER A 64 8.90 -17.67 9.48
CA SER A 64 7.50 -17.82 9.89
C SER A 64 6.49 -17.24 8.87
N MET A 65 6.94 -16.43 7.92
CA MET A 65 6.10 -15.60 7.06
C MET A 65 5.44 -16.31 5.85
N GLU A 66 5.56 -17.63 5.68
CA GLU A 66 5.02 -18.33 4.51
C GLU A 66 3.52 -18.10 4.33
N ASP A 67 2.74 -18.33 5.39
CA ASP A 67 1.29 -18.20 5.36
C ASP A 67 0.85 -16.72 5.24
N ASN A 68 1.60 -15.80 5.85
CA ASN A 68 1.31 -14.36 5.80
C ASN A 68 1.53 -13.80 4.39
N GLN A 69 2.61 -14.20 3.71
CA GLN A 69 2.84 -13.85 2.31
C GLN A 69 1.76 -14.45 1.40
N ALA A 70 1.32 -15.68 1.67
CA ALA A 70 0.23 -16.30 0.92
C ALA A 70 -1.11 -15.55 1.11
N ALA A 71 -1.44 -15.16 2.34
CA ALA A 71 -2.64 -14.37 2.64
C ALA A 71 -2.60 -12.97 1.99
N LEU A 72 -1.44 -12.30 2.01
CA LEU A 72 -1.24 -11.02 1.31
C LEU A 72 -1.49 -11.17 -0.19
N ILE A 73 -0.87 -12.16 -0.83
CA ILE A 73 -1.01 -12.41 -2.26
C ILE A 73 -2.46 -12.74 -2.63
N ALA A 74 -3.16 -13.52 -1.80
CA ALA A 74 -4.56 -13.88 -2.03
C ALA A 74 -5.50 -12.67 -1.89
N SER A 75 -5.18 -11.70 -1.02
CA SER A 75 -5.99 -10.51 -0.78
C SER A 75 -5.72 -9.37 -1.79
N PHE A 76 -4.60 -9.43 -2.51
CA PHE A 76 -4.16 -8.34 -3.41
C PHE A 76 -5.13 -8.07 -4.58
N PRO A 77 -5.72 -9.07 -5.28
CA PRO A 77 -6.66 -8.80 -6.35
C PRO A 77 -7.84 -7.93 -5.92
N GLY A 78 -8.46 -8.25 -4.79
CA GLY A 78 -9.57 -7.47 -4.25
C GLY A 78 -9.16 -6.06 -3.82
N PHE A 79 -7.93 -5.88 -3.34
CA PHE A 79 -7.37 -4.57 -3.03
C PHE A 79 -7.24 -3.70 -4.29
N ILE A 80 -6.64 -4.22 -5.36
CA ILE A 80 -6.49 -3.48 -6.62
C ILE A 80 -7.84 -3.17 -7.26
N ASP A 81 -8.76 -4.13 -7.30
CA ASP A 81 -10.11 -3.92 -7.81
C ASP A 81 -10.82 -2.78 -7.05
N THR A 82 -10.63 -2.70 -5.73
CA THR A 82 -11.22 -1.65 -4.90
C THR A 82 -10.55 -0.30 -5.15
N ILE A 83 -9.23 -0.26 -5.28
CA ILE A 83 -8.47 0.96 -5.64
C ILE A 83 -8.95 1.52 -6.98
N GLU A 84 -9.05 0.68 -8.01
CA GLU A 84 -9.48 1.10 -9.35
C GLU A 84 -10.93 1.62 -9.38
N GLN A 85 -11.80 1.07 -8.52
CA GLN A 85 -13.19 1.51 -8.40
C GLN A 85 -13.34 2.80 -7.60
N THR A 86 -12.57 2.96 -6.51
CA THR A 86 -12.69 4.08 -5.58
C THR A 86 -11.94 5.30 -6.11
N LEU A 87 -10.72 5.10 -6.58
CA LEU A 87 -9.86 6.16 -7.10
C LEU A 87 -10.05 6.33 -8.62
N SER A 88 -11.29 6.47 -9.07
CA SER A 88 -11.66 6.51 -10.50
C SER A 88 -10.96 7.64 -11.31
N ALA A 89 -10.41 8.65 -10.66
CA ALA A 89 -9.57 9.68 -11.26
C ALA A 89 -8.08 9.31 -11.30
N SER A 90 -7.67 8.28 -10.55
CA SER A 90 -6.27 7.87 -10.37
C SER A 90 -5.99 6.55 -11.09
N ASN A 91 -5.83 6.61 -12.41
CA ASN A 91 -5.29 5.48 -13.17
C ASN A 91 -3.75 5.49 -13.23
N ASP A 92 -3.10 6.29 -12.39
CA ASP A 92 -1.64 6.45 -12.35
C ASP A 92 -1.12 6.04 -10.98
N TYR A 93 -0.91 4.75 -10.79
CA TYR A 93 -0.30 4.21 -9.59
C TYR A 93 1.01 3.49 -9.89
N GLN A 94 1.86 3.38 -8.89
CA GLN A 94 3.07 2.56 -8.91
C GLN A 94 3.05 1.62 -7.71
N ILE A 95 3.48 0.38 -7.90
CA ILE A 95 3.51 -0.62 -6.83
C ILE A 95 4.90 -1.21 -6.74
N MET A 96 5.55 -0.99 -5.61
CA MET A 96 6.87 -1.55 -5.30
C MET A 96 6.78 -2.47 -4.10
N VAL A 97 7.46 -3.60 -4.18
CA VAL A 97 7.69 -4.51 -3.06
C VAL A 97 9.15 -4.44 -2.66
N VAL A 98 9.44 -4.33 -1.38
CA VAL A 98 10.77 -4.48 -0.79
C VAL A 98 10.71 -5.53 0.33
N ASP A 99 11.82 -6.18 0.57
CA ASP A 99 12.01 -7.06 1.74
C ASP A 99 12.73 -6.33 2.89
N THR A 100 12.92 -7.02 3.98
CA THR A 100 13.41 -6.44 5.24
C THR A 100 14.91 -6.61 5.45
N ASP A 101 15.61 -7.27 4.53
CA ASP A 101 16.95 -7.75 4.79
C ASP A 101 17.97 -7.25 3.75
N ASP A 102 19.23 -7.10 4.17
CA ASP A 102 20.33 -6.66 3.33
C ASP A 102 21.22 -7.81 2.85
N ASP A 103 21.06 -8.98 3.43
CA ASP A 103 21.79 -10.20 3.15
C ASP A 103 20.95 -11.29 2.49
N GLY A 104 19.65 -11.06 2.37
CA GLY A 104 18.65 -11.99 1.91
C GLY A 104 18.96 -12.68 0.60
N ARG A 105 18.20 -13.69 0.31
CA ARG A 105 18.24 -14.27 -1.01
C ARG A 105 19.45 -15.15 -1.26
N CYS A 106 19.76 -16.02 -0.29
CA CYS A 106 20.81 -17.05 -0.44
C CYS A 106 22.25 -16.53 -0.64
N LYS A 107 22.53 -15.25 -0.43
CA LYS A 107 23.91 -14.76 -0.59
C LYS A 107 24.84 -15.29 0.49
N LYS A 108 24.46 -15.22 1.77
CA LYS A 108 25.24 -15.76 2.90
C LYS A 108 24.95 -17.24 3.19
N PRO A 109 23.65 -17.65 3.20
CA PRO A 109 23.32 -19.04 3.47
C PRO A 109 23.92 -20.03 2.47
N CYS A 110 24.22 -19.58 1.27
CA CYS A 110 24.82 -20.43 0.23
C CYS A 110 26.32 -20.20 0.02
N ASP A 111 26.93 -19.35 0.83
CA ASP A 111 28.39 -19.32 0.91
C ASP A 111 28.87 -20.66 1.51
N THR A 112 29.55 -21.44 0.69
CA THR A 112 30.06 -22.77 1.03
C THR A 112 31.04 -22.77 2.23
N ASN A 113 31.40 -21.61 2.74
CA ASN A 113 32.29 -21.42 3.89
C ASN A 113 31.55 -21.07 5.19
N SER A 114 30.21 -20.90 5.17
CA SER A 114 29.42 -20.60 6.36
C SER A 114 28.80 -21.88 6.90
N SER A 115 29.17 -22.29 8.12
CA SER A 115 28.71 -23.54 8.76
C SER A 115 27.24 -23.51 9.19
N ASP A 116 26.63 -22.33 9.30
CA ASP A 116 25.34 -22.19 9.99
C ASP A 116 24.13 -22.19 9.03
N TYR A 117 24.35 -22.00 7.75
CA TYR A 117 23.26 -21.85 6.78
C TYR A 117 23.37 -22.74 5.53
N THR A 118 24.45 -23.52 5.40
CA THR A 118 24.69 -24.38 4.23
C THR A 118 23.59 -25.43 4.04
N ASP A 119 23.00 -25.90 5.14
CA ASP A 119 21.94 -26.91 5.09
C ASP A 119 20.62 -26.34 4.60
N PHE A 120 20.33 -25.07 4.89
CA PHE A 120 19.08 -24.41 4.54
C PHE A 120 18.95 -24.22 3.01
N CYS A 121 19.95 -23.65 2.37
CA CYS A 121 19.95 -23.45 0.92
C CYS A 121 20.07 -24.77 0.14
N ALA A 122 20.74 -25.78 0.69
CA ALA A 122 20.86 -27.11 0.07
C ALA A 122 19.52 -27.88 0.06
N ILE A 123 18.68 -27.67 1.07
CA ILE A 123 17.34 -28.27 1.18
C ILE A 123 16.38 -27.62 0.19
N VAL A 124 16.52 -26.33 -0.08
CA VAL A 124 15.47 -25.52 -0.70
C VAL A 124 15.45 -25.57 -2.21
N LYS A 125 16.53 -25.47 -2.84
CA LYS A 125 16.81 -25.69 -4.28
C LYS A 125 18.26 -25.27 -4.55
N PRO A 126 19.13 -26.14 -4.99
CA PRO A 126 20.52 -25.80 -5.36
C PRO A 126 20.62 -24.64 -6.37
N ASN A 127 19.55 -24.43 -7.17
CA ASN A 127 19.51 -23.42 -8.22
C ASN A 127 19.23 -22.01 -7.70
N ALA A 128 18.55 -21.83 -6.56
CA ALA A 128 18.25 -20.50 -6.02
C ALA A 128 19.52 -19.77 -5.60
N CYS A 129 20.49 -20.49 -5.04
CA CYS A 129 21.76 -19.95 -4.60
C CYS A 129 22.77 -19.72 -5.73
N ASN A 130 22.51 -20.28 -6.89
CA ASN A 130 23.24 -20.02 -8.13
C ASN A 130 22.59 -18.92 -8.97
N ALA A 131 21.54 -18.27 -8.46
CA ALA A 131 20.89 -17.15 -9.13
C ALA A 131 21.90 -16.02 -9.35
N LYS A 132 21.92 -15.49 -10.56
CA LYS A 132 22.73 -14.33 -10.89
C LYS A 132 21.96 -13.09 -10.43
N LEU A 133 22.32 -12.58 -9.27
CA LEU A 133 21.76 -11.35 -8.71
C LEU A 133 22.59 -10.14 -9.18
N ASP A 134 21.92 -9.02 -9.41
CA ASP A 134 22.58 -7.73 -9.61
C ASP A 134 22.81 -7.00 -8.28
N ALA A 135 23.42 -5.81 -8.32
CA ALA A 135 23.72 -5.05 -7.12
C ALA A 135 22.45 -4.58 -6.40
N CYS A 136 21.39 -4.24 -7.14
CA CYS A 136 20.11 -3.83 -6.56
C CYS A 136 19.37 -5.00 -5.91
N ASP A 137 19.51 -6.21 -6.45
CA ASP A 137 18.91 -7.41 -5.84
C ASP A 137 19.47 -7.73 -4.44
N THR A 138 20.63 -7.16 -4.09
CA THR A 138 21.28 -7.36 -2.80
C THR A 138 21.33 -6.07 -1.97
N THR A 139 20.56 -5.07 -2.34
CA THR A 139 20.47 -3.80 -1.62
C THR A 139 19.14 -3.74 -0.88
N ARG A 140 19.17 -3.62 0.45
CA ARG A 140 17.96 -3.44 1.25
C ARG A 140 17.25 -2.15 0.83
N GLY A 141 15.90 -2.20 0.79
CA GLY A 141 15.08 -1.09 0.33
C GLY A 141 15.00 -0.96 -1.20
N ALA A 142 15.77 -1.73 -1.97
CA ALA A 142 15.55 -1.81 -3.41
C ALA A 142 14.34 -2.66 -3.74
N GLY A 143 13.55 -2.24 -4.74
CA GLY A 143 12.40 -3.00 -5.21
C GLY A 143 12.78 -4.42 -5.62
N VAL A 144 12.01 -5.39 -5.17
CA VAL A 144 12.22 -6.82 -5.45
C VAL A 144 11.86 -7.14 -6.89
N VAL A 145 12.82 -7.69 -7.64
CA VAL A 145 12.63 -8.16 -9.01
C VAL A 145 12.94 -9.65 -9.12
N HIS A 146 13.89 -10.13 -8.35
CA HIS A 146 14.32 -11.51 -8.37
C HIS A 146 14.34 -12.10 -6.96
N PRO A 147 13.16 -12.44 -6.41
CA PRO A 147 13.11 -13.10 -5.11
C PRO A 147 13.71 -14.50 -5.21
N VAL A 148 14.63 -14.84 -4.32
CA VAL A 148 15.29 -16.15 -4.28
C VAL A 148 15.32 -16.69 -2.85
N GLY A 149 15.25 -18.00 -2.71
CA GLY A 149 15.29 -18.68 -1.43
C GLY A 149 14.09 -19.58 -1.19
N LEU A 150 13.97 -20.08 0.04
CA LEU A 150 12.87 -20.95 0.46
C LEU A 150 11.53 -20.25 0.30
N TYR A 151 10.56 -20.93 -0.30
CA TYR A 151 9.21 -20.46 -0.57
C TYR A 151 9.10 -19.15 -1.39
N SER A 152 10.22 -18.61 -1.88
CA SER A 152 10.18 -17.48 -2.82
C SER A 152 9.78 -17.94 -4.23
N SER A 153 9.52 -16.99 -5.12
CA SER A 153 9.23 -17.29 -6.53
C SER A 153 10.41 -17.92 -7.28
N ASN A 154 11.64 -17.65 -6.86
CA ASN A 154 12.88 -18.17 -7.43
C ASN A 154 13.02 -17.94 -8.96
N VAL A 155 12.48 -16.83 -9.44
CA VAL A 155 12.56 -16.41 -10.84
C VAL A 155 12.71 -14.89 -10.90
N VAL A 156 13.19 -14.38 -12.02
CA VAL A 156 13.08 -12.96 -12.34
C VAL A 156 11.61 -12.68 -12.68
N CYS A 157 10.98 -11.83 -11.88
CA CYS A 157 9.58 -11.47 -12.07
C CYS A 157 9.41 -10.56 -13.30
N PRO A 158 8.31 -10.73 -14.07
CA PRO A 158 8.17 -10.09 -15.37
C PRO A 158 7.69 -8.62 -15.25
N ILE A 159 8.37 -7.78 -14.47
CA ILE A 159 8.06 -6.36 -14.39
C ILE A 159 8.41 -5.70 -15.72
N THR A 160 7.46 -4.99 -16.31
CA THR A 160 7.66 -4.32 -17.60
C THR A 160 8.49 -3.03 -17.44
N GLY A 161 9.12 -2.59 -18.54
CA GLY A 161 9.85 -1.32 -18.59
C GLY A 161 11.23 -1.30 -17.93
N GLY A 162 11.66 -2.42 -17.30
CA GLY A 162 12.96 -2.50 -16.61
C GLY A 162 13.02 -1.74 -15.28
N ASN A 163 11.86 -1.36 -14.75
CA ASN A 163 11.72 -0.76 -13.43
C ASN A 163 11.82 -1.83 -12.32
N ARG A 164 11.96 -1.37 -11.08
CA ARG A 164 11.82 -2.24 -9.91
C ARG A 164 10.48 -2.04 -9.19
N TYR A 165 9.51 -1.52 -9.91
CA TYR A 165 8.12 -1.33 -9.50
C TYR A 165 7.18 -1.54 -10.70
N MET A 166 5.97 -1.95 -10.41
CA MET A 166 4.92 -2.20 -11.39
C MET A 166 4.14 -0.93 -11.69
N LEU A 167 3.63 -0.82 -12.91
CA LEU A 167 2.78 0.27 -13.40
C LEU A 167 1.38 -0.28 -13.73
N PRO A 168 0.34 0.58 -13.88
CA PRO A 168 -1.00 0.14 -14.28
C PRO A 168 -1.04 -0.61 -15.63
N ALA A 169 -0.07 -0.33 -16.50
CA ALA A 169 0.08 -0.97 -17.81
C ALA A 169 0.74 -2.36 -17.74
N GLU A 170 0.98 -2.91 -16.56
CA GLU A 170 1.50 -4.25 -16.39
C GLU A 170 0.54 -5.26 -16.99
N PRO A 171 0.96 -6.12 -17.94
CA PRO A 171 0.05 -7.01 -18.68
C PRO A 171 -0.73 -7.98 -17.79
N ASP A 172 -0.12 -8.41 -16.68
CA ASP A 172 -0.71 -9.25 -15.65
C ASP A 172 -0.22 -8.78 -14.27
N LEU A 173 -0.82 -7.69 -13.80
CA LEU A 173 -0.44 -7.04 -12.55
C LEU A 173 -0.54 -8.00 -11.36
N GLN A 174 -1.60 -8.79 -11.29
CA GLN A 174 -1.84 -9.71 -10.16
C GLN A 174 -0.77 -10.80 -10.11
N SER A 175 -0.44 -11.43 -11.24
CA SER A 175 0.61 -12.45 -11.30
C SER A 175 2.00 -11.86 -11.07
N THR A 176 2.25 -10.64 -11.56
CA THR A 176 3.52 -9.93 -11.35
C THR A 176 3.68 -9.57 -9.87
N PHE A 177 2.62 -9.04 -9.23
CA PHE A 177 2.64 -8.80 -7.78
C PHE A 177 2.85 -10.10 -6.99
N ALA A 178 2.12 -11.16 -7.29
CA ALA A 178 2.29 -12.45 -6.63
C ALA A 178 3.72 -13.00 -6.77
N CYS A 179 4.38 -12.70 -7.88
CA CYS A 179 5.78 -13.08 -8.10
C CYS A 179 6.72 -12.31 -7.18
N VAL A 180 6.64 -10.97 -7.13
CA VAL A 180 7.54 -10.13 -6.32
C VAL A 180 7.24 -10.18 -4.84
N ALA A 181 5.95 -10.30 -4.45
CA ALA A 181 5.51 -10.37 -3.06
C ALA A 181 5.86 -11.71 -2.38
N ARG A 182 6.13 -12.75 -3.17
CA ARG A 182 6.64 -14.00 -2.65
C ARG A 182 8.15 -13.89 -2.43
N VAL A 183 8.53 -13.05 -1.47
CA VAL A 183 9.95 -12.80 -1.12
C VAL A 183 10.61 -14.02 -0.51
N GLY A 184 9.81 -14.97 0.01
CA GLY A 184 10.27 -16.22 0.60
C GLY A 184 10.52 -16.10 2.10
N THR A 185 11.12 -17.17 2.66
CA THR A 185 11.34 -17.33 4.09
C THR A 185 12.79 -17.71 4.41
N ALA A 186 13.71 -17.38 3.52
CA ALA A 186 15.15 -17.66 3.68
C ALA A 186 15.94 -16.39 4.05
N GLY A 187 15.25 -15.35 4.52
CA GLY A 187 15.85 -14.11 4.99
C GLY A 187 16.60 -14.25 6.31
N ASN A 188 17.16 -13.16 6.75
CA ASN A 188 17.79 -13.06 8.05
C ASN A 188 16.71 -13.18 9.14
N PRO A 189 16.91 -13.96 10.22
CA PRO A 189 15.95 -14.00 11.32
C PRO A 189 15.86 -12.68 12.12
N SER A 190 16.71 -11.72 11.84
CA SER A 190 16.69 -10.37 12.42
C SER A 190 15.96 -9.42 11.47
N GLU A 191 14.64 -9.39 11.54
CA GLU A 191 13.81 -8.65 10.64
C GLU A 191 13.80 -7.13 10.91
N ARG A 192 13.84 -6.34 9.84
CA ARG A 192 14.01 -4.89 9.91
C ARG A 192 13.09 -4.16 8.92
N PRO A 193 11.77 -4.31 9.05
CA PRO A 193 10.84 -3.67 8.13
C PRO A 193 10.96 -2.14 8.09
N MET A 194 11.22 -1.50 9.22
CA MET A 194 11.37 -0.05 9.28
C MET A 194 12.67 0.41 8.60
N ASN A 195 13.75 -0.37 8.69
CA ASN A 195 14.97 -0.06 7.95
C ASN A 195 14.77 -0.30 6.45
N GLY A 196 14.11 -1.39 6.04
CA GLY A 196 13.73 -1.63 4.64
C GLY A 196 12.91 -0.47 4.07
N MET A 197 11.89 -0.03 4.81
CA MET A 197 11.04 1.10 4.48
C MET A 197 11.83 2.41 4.33
N THR A 198 12.59 2.79 5.34
CA THR A 198 13.31 4.07 5.33
C THR A 198 14.41 4.13 4.28
N GLU A 199 15.08 3.01 4.02
CA GLU A 199 16.05 2.90 2.93
C GLU A 199 15.37 2.95 1.56
N ALA A 200 14.22 2.30 1.37
CA ALA A 200 13.44 2.37 0.13
C ALA A 200 13.02 3.80 -0.22
N LEU A 201 12.78 4.64 0.79
CA LEU A 201 12.36 6.04 0.62
C LEU A 201 13.54 7.02 0.61
N SER A 202 14.77 6.56 0.80
CA SER A 202 15.93 7.45 0.83
C SER A 202 16.19 8.13 -0.52
N SER A 203 16.70 9.36 -0.49
CA SER A 203 17.02 10.11 -1.70
C SER A 203 18.10 9.44 -2.55
N THR A 204 18.98 8.65 -1.94
CA THR A 204 20.06 7.96 -2.66
C THR A 204 19.53 6.87 -3.57
N ILE A 205 18.63 6.02 -3.07
CA ILE A 205 18.12 4.88 -3.84
C ILE A 205 17.10 5.34 -4.91
N ASN A 206 16.42 6.47 -4.68
CA ASN A 206 15.47 7.08 -5.60
C ASN A 206 16.07 8.09 -6.58
N ALA A 207 17.37 8.44 -6.43
CA ALA A 207 18.07 9.32 -7.36
C ALA A 207 18.12 8.73 -8.77
N PRO A 208 18.30 9.56 -9.83
CA PRO A 208 18.54 9.06 -11.17
C PRO A 208 19.69 8.05 -11.21
N GLY A 209 19.44 6.84 -11.67
CA GLY A 209 20.39 5.72 -11.66
C GLY A 209 20.46 4.94 -10.35
N GLY A 210 19.72 5.31 -9.32
CA GLY A 210 19.51 4.50 -8.13
C GLY A 210 18.55 3.32 -8.41
N CYS A 211 18.51 2.36 -7.49
CA CYS A 211 17.73 1.13 -7.69
C CYS A 211 16.22 1.38 -7.86
N ASN A 212 15.68 2.39 -7.16
CA ASN A 212 14.26 2.75 -7.18
C ASN A 212 13.96 4.00 -8.01
N ALA A 213 14.89 4.39 -8.91
CA ALA A 213 14.76 5.63 -9.68
C ALA A 213 13.38 5.76 -10.34
N GLY A 214 12.66 6.84 -10.04
CA GLY A 214 11.33 7.13 -10.59
C GLY A 214 10.16 6.54 -9.81
N PHE A 215 10.37 5.78 -8.74
CA PHE A 215 9.29 5.25 -7.91
C PHE A 215 8.64 6.34 -7.06
N LEU A 216 9.42 7.07 -6.30
CA LEU A 216 8.89 8.08 -5.37
C LEU A 216 8.60 9.37 -6.13
N ARG A 217 7.31 9.73 -6.26
CA ARG A 217 6.86 10.91 -6.99
C ARG A 217 6.37 12.00 -6.03
N ASP A 218 6.82 13.22 -6.20
CA ASP A 218 6.45 14.34 -5.32
C ASP A 218 4.94 14.65 -5.38
N ASP A 219 4.32 14.48 -6.53
CA ASP A 219 2.91 14.76 -6.82
C ASP A 219 1.96 13.55 -6.64
N ALA A 220 2.43 12.49 -5.98
CA ALA A 220 1.64 11.30 -5.63
C ALA A 220 1.40 11.20 -4.12
N ILE A 221 0.34 10.54 -3.71
CA ILE A 221 0.20 10.03 -2.33
C ILE A 221 1.10 8.80 -2.19
N LEU A 222 1.81 8.71 -1.07
CA LEU A 222 2.60 7.55 -0.68
C LEU A 222 1.80 6.69 0.29
N VAL A 223 1.51 5.46 -0.11
CA VAL A 223 0.87 4.45 0.73
C VAL A 223 1.89 3.39 1.10
N ILE A 224 2.22 3.29 2.36
CA ILE A 224 3.15 2.30 2.89
C ILE A 224 2.35 1.20 3.56
N THR A 225 2.54 -0.05 3.13
CA THR A 225 2.03 -1.24 3.81
C THR A 225 3.20 -2.10 4.23
N PHE A 226 3.38 -2.35 5.51
CA PHE A 226 4.37 -3.30 6.00
C PHE A 226 3.72 -4.48 6.72
N ILE A 227 4.33 -5.64 6.58
CA ILE A 227 3.85 -6.89 7.14
C ILE A 227 5.01 -7.67 7.77
N SER A 228 4.86 -7.99 9.07
CA SER A 228 5.81 -8.81 9.81
C SER A 228 5.12 -9.46 11.02
N ASP A 229 5.48 -10.68 11.33
CA ASP A 229 5.03 -11.42 12.51
C ASP A 229 6.10 -11.46 13.62
N ASP A 230 7.25 -10.83 13.37
CA ASP A 230 8.35 -10.73 14.34
C ASP A 230 8.16 -9.56 15.31
N PRO A 231 8.77 -9.61 16.49
CA PRO A 231 8.89 -8.44 17.35
C PRO A 231 9.89 -7.43 16.77
N ASN A 232 9.59 -6.15 16.91
CA ASN A 232 10.33 -5.06 16.30
C ASN A 232 11.64 -4.65 17.00
N TYR A 233 12.30 -5.52 17.73
CA TYR A 233 13.53 -5.19 18.49
C TYR A 233 14.80 -5.09 17.64
N GLU A 234 14.77 -5.61 16.41
CA GLU A 234 15.93 -5.61 15.51
C GLU A 234 16.00 -4.38 14.59
N ASP A 235 14.90 -3.65 14.43
CA ASP A 235 14.89 -2.39 13.70
C ASP A 235 15.80 -1.36 14.39
N LYS A 236 16.61 -0.69 13.60
CA LYS A 236 17.40 0.44 14.09
C LYS A 236 16.57 1.71 14.04
N GLY A 237 16.75 2.56 15.04
CA GLY A 237 16.03 3.81 15.17
C GLY A 237 14.84 3.71 16.11
N THR A 238 14.07 4.75 16.13
CA THR A 238 12.90 4.96 16.97
C THR A 238 11.67 5.26 16.13
N PRO A 239 10.45 5.12 16.66
CA PRO A 239 9.24 5.52 15.95
C PRO A 239 9.29 6.96 15.42
N GLN A 240 9.90 7.89 16.16
CA GLN A 240 10.06 9.26 15.72
C GLN A 240 11.03 9.40 14.54
N GLU A 241 12.16 8.70 14.57
CA GLU A 241 13.13 8.73 13.47
C GLU A 241 12.56 8.13 12.19
N TRP A 242 11.76 7.07 12.30
CA TRP A 242 11.07 6.48 11.16
C TRP A 242 9.99 7.42 10.61
N TYR A 243 9.21 8.04 11.50
CA TYR A 243 8.22 9.05 11.13
C TYR A 243 8.87 10.23 10.38
N ASP A 244 9.96 10.77 10.92
CA ASP A 244 10.67 11.90 10.32
C ASP A 244 11.25 11.52 8.94
N ALA A 245 11.76 10.30 8.77
CA ALA A 245 12.28 9.81 7.50
C ALA A 245 11.18 9.69 6.44
N VAL A 246 10.02 9.11 6.81
CA VAL A 246 8.86 8.99 5.92
C VAL A 246 8.31 10.37 5.57
N LEU A 247 8.15 11.25 6.56
CA LEU A 247 7.66 12.62 6.35
C LEU A 247 8.61 13.42 5.42
N ALA A 248 9.91 13.26 5.59
CA ALA A 248 10.92 13.91 4.74
C ALA A 248 10.84 13.43 3.29
N SER A 249 10.48 12.17 3.03
CA SER A 249 10.32 11.62 1.68
C SER A 249 9.21 12.29 0.87
N LYS A 250 8.27 12.94 1.55
CA LYS A 250 7.18 13.73 0.97
C LYS A 250 7.29 15.22 1.33
N GLN A 251 8.52 15.72 1.51
CA GLN A 251 8.84 17.14 1.74
C GLN A 251 8.11 17.75 2.95
N GLY A 252 7.75 16.93 3.94
CA GLY A 252 7.05 17.35 5.14
C GLY A 252 5.52 17.40 4.99
N ASN A 253 4.97 16.98 3.84
CA ASN A 253 3.53 16.92 3.63
C ASN A 253 2.94 15.62 4.21
N LYS A 254 2.36 15.72 5.41
CA LYS A 254 1.72 14.58 6.08
C LYS A 254 0.48 14.07 5.34
N ASP A 255 -0.26 14.96 4.70
CA ASP A 255 -1.50 14.63 3.98
C ASP A 255 -1.22 13.80 2.71
N ALA A 256 0.05 13.75 2.28
CA ALA A 256 0.51 12.91 1.17
C ALA A 256 0.93 11.49 1.60
N ILE A 257 0.63 11.05 2.83
CA ILE A 257 1.15 9.79 3.37
C ILE A 257 0.06 9.01 4.09
N VAL A 258 -0.06 7.72 3.76
CA VAL A 258 -0.87 6.73 4.49
C VAL A 258 0.04 5.59 4.92
N VAL A 259 -0.07 5.15 6.17
CA VAL A 259 0.74 4.06 6.73
C VAL A 259 -0.16 2.97 7.27
N ALA A 260 -0.02 1.78 6.73
CA ALA A 260 -0.78 0.59 7.12
C ALA A 260 0.18 -0.53 7.56
N GLY A 261 -0.04 -1.12 8.72
CA GLY A 261 0.80 -2.20 9.26
C GLY A 261 -0.02 -3.44 9.59
N LEU A 262 0.35 -4.59 9.02
CA LEU A 262 -0.08 -5.91 9.47
C LEU A 262 0.98 -6.43 10.45
N ILE A 263 0.66 -6.38 11.73
CA ILE A 263 1.61 -6.59 12.82
C ILE A 263 1.04 -7.52 13.89
N PRO A 264 1.87 -8.11 14.76
CA PRO A 264 1.39 -8.82 15.94
C PRO A 264 0.49 -7.93 16.81
N GLN A 265 -0.63 -8.48 17.23
CA GLN A 265 -1.57 -7.81 18.14
C GLN A 265 -1.87 -8.72 19.35
N PRO A 266 -0.98 -8.79 20.35
CA PRO A 266 -1.10 -9.71 21.48
C PRO A 266 -2.40 -9.54 22.27
N ALA A 267 -2.93 -8.33 22.36
CA ALA A 267 -4.21 -8.06 23.02
C ALA A 267 -5.41 -8.71 22.33
N MET A 268 -5.27 -9.04 21.03
CA MET A 268 -6.27 -9.73 20.22
C MET A 268 -5.95 -11.23 20.02
N GLY A 269 -4.96 -11.75 20.73
CA GLY A 269 -4.55 -13.16 20.61
C GLY A 269 -3.57 -13.46 19.50
N CYS A 270 -3.11 -12.44 18.77
CA CYS A 270 -2.07 -12.56 17.77
C CYS A 270 -0.70 -12.30 18.43
N ALA A 271 -0.05 -13.35 18.87
CA ALA A 271 1.29 -13.26 19.45
C ALA A 271 2.35 -13.03 18.38
N ASP A 272 3.42 -12.33 18.75
CA ASP A 272 4.66 -12.34 17.98
C ASP A 272 5.35 -13.71 18.06
N ASN A 273 6.07 -14.11 17.03
CA ASN A 273 6.86 -15.34 17.01
C ASN A 273 8.23 -15.18 17.70
N GLY A 274 8.45 -14.06 18.35
CA GLY A 274 9.72 -13.72 18.95
C GLY A 274 9.95 -14.26 20.37
N ASP A 275 11.12 -13.91 20.91
CA ASP A 275 11.50 -14.23 22.30
C ASP A 275 10.48 -13.67 23.29
N PRO A 276 9.95 -14.49 24.24
CA PRO A 276 9.02 -14.01 25.25
C PRO A 276 9.54 -12.86 26.13
N GLY A 277 10.84 -12.57 26.09
CA GLY A 277 11.48 -11.48 26.79
C GLY A 277 11.68 -10.20 25.98
N ALA A 278 11.42 -10.24 24.66
CA ALA A 278 11.62 -9.09 23.78
C ALA A 278 10.51 -8.03 23.92
N PRO A 279 10.80 -6.75 23.63
CA PRO A 279 9.77 -5.72 23.52
C PRO A 279 8.79 -6.07 22.41
N LYS A 280 7.54 -6.32 22.76
CA LYS A 280 6.53 -6.91 21.86
C LYS A 280 5.92 -5.87 20.93
N GLY A 281 6.47 -5.67 19.75
CA GLY A 281 5.80 -4.98 18.64
C GLY A 281 5.27 -3.56 18.88
N SER A 282 5.54 -2.97 20.06
CA SER A 282 4.96 -1.69 20.46
C SER A 282 5.46 -0.53 19.59
N HIS A 283 6.71 -0.55 19.17
CA HIS A 283 7.29 0.53 18.38
C HIS A 283 6.64 0.66 17.01
N TRP A 284 6.26 -0.44 16.37
CA TRP A 284 5.51 -0.36 15.11
C TRP A 284 4.10 0.21 15.32
N ALA A 285 3.42 -0.21 16.39
CA ALA A 285 2.13 0.36 16.75
C ALA A 285 2.24 1.85 17.12
N GLU A 286 3.29 2.25 17.84
CA GLU A 286 3.60 3.65 18.12
C GLU A 286 3.84 4.44 16.84
N PHE A 287 4.65 3.91 15.92
CA PHE A 287 4.92 4.54 14.62
C PHE A 287 3.63 4.73 13.81
N ILE A 288 2.78 3.69 13.70
CA ILE A 288 1.49 3.79 13.00
C ILE A 288 0.60 4.86 13.65
N ALA A 289 0.53 4.88 14.99
CA ALA A 289 -0.31 5.82 15.73
C ALA A 289 0.09 7.29 15.53
N MET A 290 1.35 7.58 15.20
CA MET A 290 1.82 8.94 14.91
C MET A 290 1.18 9.53 13.65
N TRP A 291 0.67 8.69 12.75
CA TRP A 291 0.00 9.13 11.53
C TRP A 291 -1.45 9.55 11.76
N GLY A 292 -2.04 9.24 12.95
CA GLY A 292 -3.42 9.60 13.29
C GLY A 292 -4.42 8.91 12.35
N ASP A 293 -5.30 9.68 11.73
CA ASP A 293 -6.33 9.15 10.82
C ASP A 293 -5.76 8.52 9.54
N HIS A 294 -4.50 8.82 9.21
CA HIS A 294 -3.75 8.19 8.10
C HIS A 294 -2.99 6.93 8.52
N GLY A 295 -3.13 6.47 9.75
CA GLY A 295 -2.49 5.27 10.29
C GLY A 295 -3.49 4.13 10.47
N LEU A 296 -3.19 2.93 9.95
CA LEU A 296 -4.01 1.73 10.13
C LEU A 296 -3.16 0.56 10.62
N SER A 297 -3.57 -0.08 11.71
CA SER A 297 -2.98 -1.34 12.15
C SER A 297 -3.97 -2.49 12.02
N GLY A 298 -3.51 -3.61 11.46
CA GLY A 298 -4.24 -4.87 11.36
C GLY A 298 -3.45 -6.02 11.98
N SER A 299 -4.13 -7.12 12.26
CA SER A 299 -3.50 -8.33 12.79
C SER A 299 -2.84 -9.13 11.67
N VAL A 300 -1.56 -9.42 11.82
CA VAL A 300 -0.83 -10.31 10.90
C VAL A 300 -1.29 -11.76 10.99
N CYS A 301 -1.97 -12.16 12.08
CA CYS A 301 -2.48 -13.51 12.26
C CYS A 301 -3.79 -13.81 11.51
N GLU A 302 -4.37 -12.83 10.82
CA GLU A 302 -5.57 -13.08 10.03
C GLU A 302 -5.23 -13.90 8.78
N ALA A 303 -6.08 -14.85 8.43
CA ALA A 303 -5.93 -15.65 7.22
C ALA A 303 -6.38 -14.92 5.94
N ASP A 304 -7.12 -13.82 6.09
CA ASP A 304 -7.65 -12.99 5.01
C ASP A 304 -7.47 -11.51 5.36
N TYR A 305 -6.67 -10.82 4.57
CA TYR A 305 -6.40 -9.39 4.75
C TYR A 305 -7.35 -8.49 3.96
N SER A 306 -8.34 -9.03 3.26
CA SER A 306 -9.31 -8.24 2.48
C SER A 306 -10.06 -7.21 3.35
N PRO A 307 -10.50 -7.50 4.60
CA PRO A 307 -11.12 -6.49 5.45
C PRO A 307 -10.16 -5.35 5.85
N PHE A 308 -8.90 -5.66 6.07
CA PHE A 308 -7.85 -4.67 6.34
C PHE A 308 -7.63 -3.75 5.13
N PHE A 309 -7.50 -4.32 3.94
CA PHE A 309 -7.33 -3.55 2.72
C PHE A 309 -8.54 -2.70 2.37
N THR A 310 -9.77 -3.17 2.66
CA THR A 310 -10.98 -2.36 2.50
C THR A 310 -10.94 -1.09 3.38
N GLN A 311 -10.46 -1.21 4.61
CA GLN A 311 -10.27 -0.06 5.49
C GLN A 311 -9.13 0.86 5.00
N ALA A 312 -8.02 0.27 4.54
CA ALA A 312 -6.91 1.04 3.98
C ALA A 312 -7.34 1.89 2.78
N VAL A 313 -8.16 1.33 1.86
CA VAL A 313 -8.69 2.08 0.71
C VAL A 313 -9.55 3.27 1.15
N ALA A 314 -10.38 3.12 2.17
CA ALA A 314 -11.18 4.24 2.69
C ALA A 314 -10.31 5.38 3.24
N ILE A 315 -9.19 5.05 3.90
CA ILE A 315 -8.22 6.05 4.39
C ILE A 315 -7.46 6.70 3.22
N ILE A 316 -7.12 5.93 2.19
CA ILE A 316 -6.46 6.44 0.99
C ILE A 316 -7.39 7.41 0.24
N ASP A 317 -8.67 7.08 0.13
CA ASP A 317 -9.69 7.93 -0.50
C ASP A 317 -9.83 9.27 0.23
N ASP A 318 -9.95 9.22 1.56
CA ASP A 318 -10.00 10.45 2.41
C ASP A 318 -8.71 11.28 2.28
N ALA A 319 -7.55 10.64 2.30
CA ALA A 319 -6.27 11.30 2.07
C ALA A 319 -6.20 11.93 0.67
N CYS A 320 -6.71 11.25 -0.36
CA CYS A 320 -6.79 11.76 -1.72
C CYS A 320 -7.65 13.02 -1.81
N ASP A 321 -8.80 13.04 -1.18
CA ASP A 321 -9.72 14.18 -1.19
C ASP A 321 -9.10 15.45 -0.58
N ASN A 322 -8.17 15.28 0.36
CA ASN A 322 -7.49 16.36 1.07
C ASN A 322 -6.11 16.71 0.49
N PHE A 323 -5.58 15.89 -0.42
CA PHE A 323 -4.24 16.08 -0.98
C PHE A 323 -4.18 17.24 -1.98
N VAL A 324 -3.23 18.13 -1.74
CA VAL A 324 -2.86 19.21 -2.68
C VAL A 324 -1.45 18.91 -3.20
N PRO A 325 -1.30 18.54 -4.48
CA PRO A 325 0.01 18.32 -5.06
C PRO A 325 0.87 19.58 -4.98
N PRO A 326 2.19 19.44 -4.77
CA PRO A 326 3.10 20.58 -4.86
C PRO A 326 3.05 21.17 -6.27
N GLY A 327 2.96 22.52 -6.34
CA GLY A 327 2.86 23.28 -7.59
C GLY A 327 4.18 23.41 -8.34
#